data_67782b7cb47de610a7630cbbdfa1499a
#
_entry.id   67782b7cb47de610a7630cbbdfa1499a
#
_cell.length_a   1.000
_cell.length_b   1.000
_cell.length_c   1.000
_cell.angle_alpha   90.00
_cell.angle_beta   90.00
_cell.angle_gamma   90.00
#
_symmetry.space_group_name_H-M   'P 1'
#
loop_
_entity.id
_entity.type
_entity.pdbx_description
1 polymer ?
#
loop_
_entity_poly.entity_id
_entity_poly.type
_entity_poly.pdbx_seq_one_letter_code
_entity_poly.pdbx_strand_id
1 'polypeptide(L)'
;MNKLLKYTFMLLCCFLLMGCLPLDKETDKKSIVCTTYAQYNWLQEIIGENNSTFELTLLIKDGADLHSYQPTIQDLAKVSSADLFVYVGGESEQWVSDALKEAKNKNMLIVDMM
;
A
#
# COMPACT_ATOMS: atom_id res chain seq x y z
N MET A 1 -39.39 -32.95 -15.02
CA MET A 1 -38.35 -32.57 -14.05
C MET A 1 -39.02 -32.30 -12.72
N ASN A 2 -38.76 -33.13 -11.73
CA ASN A 2 -39.46 -33.13 -10.45
C ASN A 2 -39.17 -31.81 -9.68
N LYS A 3 -40.19 -31.29 -9.02
CA LYS A 3 -40.07 -30.06 -8.22
C LYS A 3 -38.92 -30.14 -7.21
N LEU A 4 -38.69 -31.32 -6.65
CA LEU A 4 -37.60 -31.59 -5.73
C LEU A 4 -36.22 -31.36 -6.37
N LEU A 5 -36.01 -31.80 -7.63
CA LEU A 5 -34.75 -31.59 -8.36
C LEU A 5 -34.48 -30.12 -8.66
N LYS A 6 -35.51 -29.30 -8.86
CA LYS A 6 -35.35 -27.83 -9.03
C LYS A 6 -34.92 -27.17 -7.75
N TYR A 7 -35.44 -27.56 -6.61
CA TYR A 7 -35.04 -27.00 -5.31
C TYR A 7 -33.63 -27.41 -4.90
N THR A 8 -33.22 -28.64 -5.17
CA THR A 8 -31.85 -29.10 -4.92
C THR A 8 -30.84 -28.39 -5.81
N PHE A 9 -31.17 -28.16 -7.09
CA PHE A 9 -30.31 -27.39 -8.00
C PHE A 9 -30.20 -25.92 -7.60
N MET A 10 -31.31 -25.31 -7.19
CA MET A 10 -31.33 -23.92 -6.70
C MET A 10 -30.53 -23.76 -5.41
N LEU A 11 -30.62 -24.72 -4.48
CA LEU A 11 -29.84 -24.73 -3.24
C LEU A 11 -28.33 -24.91 -3.51
N LEU A 12 -27.96 -25.76 -4.48
CA LEU A 12 -26.57 -25.97 -4.91
C LEU A 12 -25.99 -24.70 -5.56
N CYS A 13 -26.75 -23.98 -6.38
CA CYS A 13 -26.33 -22.70 -6.95
C CYS A 13 -26.11 -21.61 -5.88
N CYS A 14 -26.95 -21.54 -4.85
CA CYS A 14 -26.73 -20.60 -3.74
C CYS A 14 -25.46 -20.91 -2.95
N PHE A 15 -25.09 -22.18 -2.82
CA PHE A 15 -23.85 -22.57 -2.13
C PHE A 15 -22.57 -22.23 -2.92
N LEU A 16 -22.65 -22.20 -4.26
CA LEU A 16 -21.54 -21.84 -5.14
C LEU A 16 -21.29 -20.33 -5.20
N LEU A 17 -22.25 -19.50 -4.79
CA LEU A 17 -22.11 -18.04 -4.76
C LEU A 17 -21.50 -17.52 -3.44
N MET A 18 -21.28 -18.37 -2.45
CA MET A 18 -20.55 -18.03 -1.21
C MET A 18 -19.02 -18.20 -1.36
N GLY A 19 -18.52 -18.18 -2.61
CA GLY A 19 -17.09 -18.26 -2.90
C GLY A 19 -16.41 -16.92 -2.78
N CYS A 20 -15.46 -16.86 -1.86
CA CYS A 20 -14.36 -15.89 -1.76
C CYS A 20 -14.73 -14.41 -1.71
N LEU A 21 -15.10 -13.94 -0.54
CA LEU A 21 -14.64 -12.65 -0.09
C LEU A 21 -13.12 -12.79 0.13
N PRO A 22 -12.25 -12.05 -0.58
CA PRO A 22 -10.87 -11.95 -0.16
C PRO A 22 -10.90 -11.35 1.24
N LEU A 23 -10.54 -12.14 2.25
CA LEU A 23 -10.11 -11.60 3.52
C LEU A 23 -8.80 -10.85 3.21
N ASP A 24 -8.88 -9.54 2.96
CA ASP A 24 -7.74 -8.70 3.19
C ASP A 24 -7.36 -8.97 4.65
N LYS A 25 -6.28 -9.74 4.84
CA LYS A 25 -5.56 -9.74 6.10
C LYS A 25 -5.07 -8.30 6.25
N GLU A 26 -5.83 -7.50 6.96
CA GLU A 26 -5.34 -6.29 7.56
C GLU A 26 -4.13 -6.73 8.38
N THR A 27 -2.95 -6.60 7.77
CA THR A 27 -1.70 -6.86 8.48
C THR A 27 -1.66 -5.78 9.54
N ASP A 28 -1.63 -6.17 10.81
CA ASP A 28 -1.53 -5.28 11.98
C ASP A 28 -0.18 -4.52 12.01
N LYS A 29 0.52 -4.51 10.86
CA LYS A 29 1.79 -3.84 10.64
C LYS A 29 1.57 -2.39 10.25
N LYS A 30 2.40 -1.54 10.84
CA LYS A 30 2.48 -0.13 10.45
C LYS A 30 3.19 0.00 9.11
N SER A 31 2.52 0.65 8.17
CA SER A 31 3.03 0.86 6.81
C SER A 31 3.94 2.08 6.75
N ILE A 32 5.18 1.87 6.34
CA ILE A 32 6.17 2.92 6.10
C ILE A 32 6.49 2.93 4.61
N VAL A 33 6.34 4.08 3.97
CA VAL A 33 6.65 4.27 2.56
C VAL A 33 7.77 5.30 2.44
N CYS A 34 8.78 5.03 1.63
CA CYS A 34 9.84 5.98 1.31
C CYS A 34 10.13 6.01 -0.19
N THR A 35 10.65 7.13 -0.67
CA THR A 35 10.87 7.34 -2.09
C THR A 35 12.20 6.77 -2.57
N THR A 36 13.30 6.97 -1.84
CA THR A 36 14.65 6.63 -2.29
C THR A 36 15.30 5.49 -1.49
N TYR A 37 16.29 4.83 -2.12
CA TYR A 37 17.03 3.75 -1.49
C TYR A 37 17.81 4.19 -0.23
N ALA A 38 18.32 5.42 -0.19
CA ALA A 38 19.03 5.92 0.99
C ALA A 38 18.11 5.95 2.22
N GLN A 39 16.90 6.47 2.07
CA GLN A 39 15.89 6.49 3.13
C GLN A 39 15.49 5.07 3.53
N TYR A 40 15.30 4.20 2.56
CA TYR A 40 14.96 2.79 2.78
C TYR A 40 16.01 2.09 3.65
N ASN A 41 17.29 2.27 3.32
CA ASN A 41 18.39 1.68 4.07
C ASN A 41 18.45 2.20 5.51
N TRP A 42 18.30 3.51 5.71
CA TRP A 42 18.28 4.09 7.05
C TRP A 42 17.10 3.60 7.88
N LEU A 43 15.91 3.52 7.27
CA LEU A 43 14.72 3.00 7.93
C LEU A 43 14.87 1.52 8.29
N GLN A 44 15.50 0.70 7.44
CA GLN A 44 15.82 -0.70 7.77
C GLN A 44 16.72 -0.79 9.01
N GLU A 45 17.76 0.02 9.11
CA GLU A 45 18.64 0.04 10.26
C GLU A 45 17.92 0.49 11.54
N ILE A 46 17.04 1.49 11.44
CA ILE A 46 16.26 2.00 12.58
C ILE A 46 15.24 0.95 13.05
N ILE A 47 14.56 0.30 12.12
CA ILE A 47 13.56 -0.75 12.42
C ILE A 47 14.24 -1.98 13.02
N GLY A 48 15.42 -2.33 12.53
CA GLY A 48 16.20 -3.48 12.96
C GLY A 48 15.39 -4.78 12.84
N GLU A 49 15.36 -5.56 13.91
CA GLU A 49 14.63 -6.84 13.95
C GLU A 49 13.11 -6.69 14.11
N ASN A 50 12.58 -5.47 14.27
CA ASN A 50 11.15 -5.20 14.44
C ASN A 50 10.35 -5.27 13.12
N ASN A 51 10.82 -6.01 12.13
CA ASN A 51 10.17 -6.20 10.84
C ASN A 51 8.79 -6.90 10.93
N SER A 52 8.48 -7.51 12.06
CA SER A 52 7.15 -8.06 12.33
C SER A 52 6.10 -6.98 12.61
N THR A 53 6.50 -5.80 13.08
CA THR A 53 5.64 -4.67 13.45
C THR A 53 5.47 -3.68 12.30
N PHE A 54 6.48 -3.57 11.43
CA PHE A 54 6.51 -2.60 10.34
C PHE A 54 6.56 -3.28 8.97
N GLU A 55 5.91 -2.67 7.99
CA GLU A 55 6.04 -2.97 6.58
C GLU A 55 6.69 -1.79 5.88
N LEU A 56 7.91 -1.97 5.39
CA LEU A 56 8.70 -0.93 4.74
C LEU A 56 8.63 -1.08 3.22
N THR A 57 8.19 -0.05 2.53
CA THR A 57 8.07 -0.01 1.08
C THR A 57 8.96 1.06 0.47
N LEU A 58 9.79 0.66 -0.50
CA LEU A 58 10.56 1.57 -1.36
C LEU A 58 9.79 1.80 -2.67
N LEU A 59 9.58 3.06 -3.06
CA LEU A 59 8.92 3.42 -4.32
C LEU A 59 9.87 3.36 -5.52
N ILE A 60 11.00 4.06 -5.46
CA ILE A 60 11.97 4.13 -6.56
C ILE A 60 12.92 2.95 -6.46
N LYS A 61 12.67 1.93 -7.29
CA LYS A 61 13.42 0.66 -7.31
C LYS A 61 14.39 0.60 -8.49
N ASP A 62 15.28 -0.39 -8.43
CA ASP A 62 16.11 -0.83 -9.56
C ASP A 62 17.01 0.27 -10.17
N GLY A 63 17.47 1.21 -9.34
CA GLY A 63 18.35 2.29 -9.78
C GLY A 63 17.67 3.33 -10.66
N ALA A 64 16.33 3.39 -10.65
CA ALA A 64 15.59 4.45 -11.33
C ALA A 64 16.00 5.82 -10.76
N ASP A 65 16.08 6.81 -11.64
CA ASP A 65 16.47 8.17 -11.27
C ASP A 65 15.27 8.92 -10.68
N LEU A 66 15.51 9.59 -9.54
CA LEU A 66 14.52 10.41 -8.85
C LEU A 66 13.91 11.50 -9.76
N HIS A 67 14.75 12.13 -10.60
CA HIS A 67 14.31 13.23 -11.48
C HIS A 67 13.35 12.78 -12.59
N SER A 68 13.42 11.52 -12.99
CA SER A 68 12.57 10.95 -14.05
C SER A 68 11.44 10.07 -13.50
N TYR A 69 11.40 9.86 -12.19
CA TYR A 69 10.40 8.99 -11.57
C TYR A 69 8.98 9.57 -11.67
N GLN A 70 8.07 8.74 -12.16
CA GLN A 70 6.65 9.02 -12.19
C GLN A 70 5.92 7.94 -11.38
N PRO A 71 5.21 8.31 -10.29
CA PRO A 71 4.52 7.32 -9.47
C PRO A 71 3.41 6.64 -10.26
N THR A 72 3.32 5.33 -10.09
CA THR A 72 2.18 4.56 -10.60
C THR A 72 0.95 4.75 -9.71
N ILE A 73 -0.23 4.34 -10.21
CA ILE A 73 -1.46 4.32 -9.39
C ILE A 73 -1.27 3.46 -8.12
N GLN A 74 -0.51 2.37 -8.23
CA GLN A 74 -0.20 1.51 -7.09
C GLN A 74 0.70 2.20 -6.07
N ASP A 75 1.69 2.98 -6.52
CA ASP A 75 2.56 3.76 -5.64
C ASP A 75 1.76 4.84 -4.89
N LEU A 76 0.89 5.55 -5.60
CA LEU A 76 0.00 6.54 -5.00
C LEU A 76 -0.96 5.90 -3.97
N ALA A 77 -1.47 4.71 -4.24
CA ALA A 77 -2.31 3.97 -3.30
C ALA A 77 -1.56 3.60 -2.01
N LYS A 78 -0.29 3.17 -2.12
CA LYS A 78 0.58 2.88 -0.97
C LYS A 78 0.84 4.12 -0.13
N VAL A 79 1.21 5.24 -0.77
CA VAL A 79 1.40 6.53 -0.09
C VAL A 79 0.11 6.96 0.60
N SER A 80 -1.03 6.87 -0.09
CA SER A 80 -2.34 7.30 0.43
C SER A 80 -2.75 6.61 1.73
N SER A 81 -2.33 5.37 1.95
CA SER A 81 -2.68 4.55 3.12
C SER A 81 -1.55 4.38 4.13
N ALA A 82 -0.38 4.95 3.89
CA ALA A 82 0.79 4.82 4.77
C ALA A 82 0.55 5.41 6.17
N ASP A 83 1.18 4.81 7.18
CA ASP A 83 1.27 5.38 8.53
C ASP A 83 2.41 6.40 8.63
N LEU A 84 3.50 6.18 7.89
CA LEU A 84 4.63 7.08 7.75
C LEU A 84 5.04 7.18 6.27
N PHE A 85 5.21 8.39 5.78
CA PHE A 85 5.75 8.67 4.45
C PHE A 85 6.98 9.55 4.55
N VAL A 86 8.09 9.09 3.97
CA VAL A 86 9.39 9.78 3.97
C VAL A 86 9.81 10.06 2.54
N TYR A 87 10.08 11.31 2.21
CA TYR A 87 10.48 11.72 0.86
C TYR A 87 11.57 12.81 0.91
N VAL A 88 12.26 13.00 -0.19
CA VAL A 88 13.36 13.98 -0.27
C VAL A 88 12.83 15.39 -0.34
N GLY A 89 11.81 15.61 -1.14
CA GLY A 89 11.27 16.94 -1.43
C GLY A 89 11.87 17.58 -2.69
N GLY A 90 11.60 18.86 -2.87
CA GLY A 90 12.09 19.64 -3.98
C GLY A 90 11.39 19.39 -5.31
N GLU A 91 12.05 19.85 -6.39
CA GLU A 91 11.45 19.86 -7.73
C GLU A 91 11.21 18.47 -8.31
N SER A 92 12.00 17.48 -7.92
CA SER A 92 11.88 16.10 -8.41
C SER A 92 10.67 15.35 -7.85
N GLU A 93 10.09 15.82 -6.75
CA GLU A 93 8.96 15.18 -6.08
C GLU A 93 7.73 16.09 -5.95
N GLN A 94 7.52 16.99 -6.91
CA GLN A 94 6.34 17.88 -6.92
C GLN A 94 5.00 17.14 -6.84
N TRP A 95 4.95 15.92 -7.37
CA TRP A 95 3.78 15.04 -7.32
C TRP A 95 3.33 14.71 -5.89
N VAL A 96 4.23 14.79 -4.91
CA VAL A 96 3.96 14.48 -3.49
C VAL A 96 2.89 15.40 -2.93
N SER A 97 2.94 16.69 -3.26
CA SER A 97 1.95 17.67 -2.77
C SER A 97 0.51 17.26 -3.10
N ASP A 98 0.27 16.79 -4.33
CA ASP A 98 -1.06 16.38 -4.75
C ASP A 98 -1.44 15.01 -4.18
N ALA A 99 -0.49 14.07 -4.11
CA ALA A 99 -0.71 12.77 -3.46
C ALA A 99 -1.12 12.90 -1.99
N LEU A 100 -0.51 13.83 -1.25
CA LEU A 100 -0.83 14.07 0.16
C LEU A 100 -2.21 14.71 0.36
N LYS A 101 -2.66 15.58 -0.53
CA LYS A 101 -4.02 16.14 -0.47
C LYS A 101 -5.09 15.05 -0.55
N GLU A 102 -4.87 14.05 -1.40
CA GLU A 102 -5.79 12.95 -1.66
C GLU A 102 -5.56 11.74 -0.73
N ALA A 103 -4.63 11.83 0.22
CA ALA A 103 -4.32 10.72 1.13
C ALA A 103 -5.52 10.31 1.96
N LYS A 104 -5.76 8.99 2.03
CA LYS A 104 -6.85 8.38 2.83
C LYS A 104 -6.55 8.45 4.32
N ASN A 105 -5.30 8.13 4.70
CA ASN A 105 -4.87 8.21 6.09
C ASN A 105 -4.55 9.66 6.47
N LYS A 106 -5.49 10.33 7.11
CA LYS A 106 -5.31 11.73 7.58
C LYS A 106 -4.42 11.86 8.82
N ASN A 107 -4.06 10.74 9.44
CA ASN A 107 -3.14 10.68 10.59
C ASN A 107 -1.72 10.24 10.19
N MET A 108 -1.43 10.18 8.89
CA MET A 108 -0.12 9.83 8.38
C MET A 108 0.94 10.80 8.91
N LEU A 109 2.03 10.25 9.43
CA LEU A 109 3.24 11.03 9.70
C LEU A 109 3.98 11.30 8.39
N ILE A 110 4.43 12.53 8.21
CA ILE A 110 5.11 12.97 6.98
C ILE A 110 6.47 13.50 7.36
N VAL A 111 7.51 13.01 6.71
CA VAL A 111 8.89 13.50 6.84
C VAL A 111 9.35 14.00 5.47
N ASP A 112 9.45 15.30 5.36
CA ASP A 112 10.12 16.01 4.28
C ASP A 112 11.58 16.22 4.69
N MET A 113 12.53 15.81 3.85
CA MET A 113 13.96 15.85 4.18
C MET A 113 14.68 17.08 3.64
N MET A 114 13.96 18.02 3.01
CA MET A 114 14.50 19.33 2.57
C MET A 114 14.13 20.47 3.51
#